data_44d207dee8c0eea6a2da44b52436ff37
#
_entry.id   44d207dee8c0eea6a2da44b52436ff37
#
_cell.length_a   1.000
_cell.length_b   1.000
_cell.length_c   1.000
_cell.angle_alpha   90.00
_cell.angle_beta   90.00
_cell.angle_gamma   90.00
#
_symmetry.space_group_name_H-M   'P 1'
#
loop_
_entity.id
_entity.type
_entity.pdbx_description
1 polymer ?
#
loop_
_entity_poly.entity_id
_entity_poly.type
_entity_poly.pdbx_seq_one_letter_code
_entity_poly.pdbx_strand_id
1 'polypeptide(L)'
;MLDWLKNINKEHPEFWKKYLSKFDKKPSRYIALSVETTGLNPKKDVILSLGSIGIENDNILISDVFEVTIPQYKFLHDNGLSNDFLLEYEQPKLSEVQAIEKLIDFIGNATLVGHRINFDVEMINEALEKLSCGRLKNEALDIEVMYKKLHDINDKNFSLDQLSHFFKISKTERISTTDDAYTIALLFLKLKSRLGL
;
A
#
# COMPACT_ATOMS: atom_id res chain seq x y z
N MET A 1 31.02 3.77 15.85
CA MET A 1 31.46 2.74 14.87
C MET A 1 31.16 1.32 15.35
N LEU A 2 29.95 1.03 15.86
CA LEU A 2 29.53 -0.33 16.31
C LEU A 2 28.01 -0.56 16.26
N ASP A 3 27.26 0.28 15.51
CA ASP A 3 25.79 0.12 15.44
C ASP A 3 25.34 -1.07 14.59
N TRP A 4 26.19 -1.59 13.69
CA TRP A 4 25.91 -2.79 12.91
C TRP A 4 25.91 -4.06 13.78
N LEU A 5 26.68 -4.11 14.88
CA LEU A 5 26.71 -5.24 15.80
C LEU A 5 25.46 -5.35 16.69
N LYS A 6 24.75 -4.25 16.91
CA LYS A 6 23.47 -4.26 17.66
C LYS A 6 22.34 -4.94 16.91
N ASN A 7 22.44 -5.07 15.58
CA ASN A 7 21.42 -5.68 14.74
C ASN A 7 21.59 -7.20 14.56
N ILE A 8 22.73 -7.77 14.94
CA ILE A 8 23.01 -9.21 14.72
C ILE A 8 22.22 -10.10 15.70
N ASN A 9 21.72 -9.57 16.83
CA ASN A 9 20.98 -10.33 17.85
C ASN A 9 19.52 -9.84 18.03
N LYS A 10 18.94 -9.05 17.12
CA LYS A 10 17.50 -8.77 17.17
C LYS A 10 16.76 -10.02 16.69
N GLU A 11 16.12 -10.74 17.60
CA GLU A 11 15.10 -11.71 17.21
C GLU A 11 13.94 -10.99 16.53
N HIS A 12 13.89 -11.12 15.21
CA HIS A 12 12.76 -10.61 14.46
C HIS A 12 11.49 -11.43 14.78
N PRO A 13 10.31 -10.79 14.78
CA PRO A 13 9.04 -11.50 14.90
C PRO A 13 8.90 -12.61 13.85
N GLU A 14 8.17 -13.67 14.18
CA GLU A 14 8.04 -14.85 13.31
C GLU A 14 7.41 -14.53 11.95
N PHE A 15 6.38 -13.66 11.93
CA PHE A 15 5.77 -13.22 10.68
C PHE A 15 6.78 -12.54 9.74
N TRP A 16 7.74 -11.79 10.32
CA TRP A 16 8.78 -11.10 9.56
C TRP A 16 9.81 -12.07 8.97
N LYS A 17 10.22 -13.08 9.75
CA LYS A 17 11.11 -14.15 9.25
C LYS A 17 10.44 -14.90 8.09
N LYS A 18 9.16 -15.25 8.25
CA LYS A 18 8.34 -15.89 7.20
C LYS A 18 8.26 -15.02 5.94
N TYR A 19 8.05 -13.70 6.09
CA TYR A 19 8.05 -12.77 4.97
C TYR A 19 9.39 -12.76 4.24
N LEU A 20 10.50 -12.62 4.97
CA LEU A 20 11.84 -12.58 4.38
C LEU A 20 12.16 -13.85 3.58
N SER A 21 11.74 -15.02 4.03
CA SER A 21 11.97 -16.29 3.33
C SER A 21 11.24 -16.42 1.99
N LYS A 22 10.22 -15.59 1.74
CA LYS A 22 9.50 -15.59 0.45
C LYS A 22 10.35 -15.01 -0.70
N PHE A 23 11.38 -14.22 -0.39
CA PHE A 23 12.23 -13.54 -1.40
C PHE A 23 13.32 -14.42 -2.03
N ASP A 24 13.46 -15.65 -1.59
CA ASP A 24 14.29 -16.65 -2.28
C ASP A 24 13.73 -17.03 -3.68
N LYS A 25 12.46 -16.67 -3.93
CA LYS A 25 11.76 -16.89 -5.19
C LYS A 25 11.45 -15.55 -5.87
N LYS A 26 11.46 -15.56 -7.20
CA LYS A 26 11.01 -14.39 -7.97
C LYS A 26 9.53 -14.10 -7.71
N PRO A 27 9.12 -12.82 -7.69
CA PRO A 27 7.72 -12.47 -7.57
C PRO A 27 6.92 -13.04 -8.76
N SER A 28 5.75 -13.59 -8.49
CA SER A 28 4.87 -14.16 -9.51
C SER A 28 3.61 -13.33 -9.74
N ARG A 29 3.34 -12.35 -8.87
CA ARG A 29 2.15 -11.50 -8.92
C ARG A 29 2.45 -10.05 -8.55
N TYR A 30 1.51 -9.19 -8.89
CA TYR A 30 1.47 -7.81 -8.43
C TYR A 30 0.38 -7.64 -7.38
N ILE A 31 0.57 -6.65 -6.51
CA ILE A 31 -0.45 -6.20 -5.55
C ILE A 31 -0.64 -4.71 -5.75
N ALA A 32 -1.83 -4.30 -6.15
CA ALA A 32 -2.22 -2.90 -6.08
C ALA A 32 -2.51 -2.54 -4.62
N LEU A 33 -1.89 -1.47 -4.15
CA LEU A 33 -1.92 -1.02 -2.76
C LEU A 33 -2.35 0.44 -2.68
N SER A 34 -3.19 0.75 -1.71
CA SER A 34 -3.54 2.11 -1.29
C SER A 34 -3.55 2.18 0.22
N VAL A 35 -3.06 3.29 0.77
CA VAL A 35 -2.98 3.55 2.21
C VAL A 35 -3.65 4.89 2.51
N GLU A 36 -4.56 4.90 3.46
CA GLU A 36 -5.18 6.11 3.98
C GLU A 36 -4.53 6.49 5.31
N THR A 37 -4.22 7.78 5.48
CA THR A 37 -3.42 8.28 6.60
C THR A 37 -3.98 9.58 7.15
N THR A 38 -3.56 9.98 8.37
CA THR A 38 -3.94 11.27 8.97
C THR A 38 -3.29 12.48 8.30
N GLY A 39 -2.24 12.28 7.51
CA GLY A 39 -1.51 13.33 6.82
C GLY A 39 -0.35 12.77 5.99
N LEU A 40 0.57 13.64 5.55
CA LEU A 40 1.60 13.29 4.57
C LEU A 40 3.02 13.16 5.15
N ASN A 41 3.15 13.03 6.47
CA ASN A 41 4.45 12.88 7.11
C ASN A 41 4.58 11.50 7.77
N PRO A 42 5.31 10.54 7.18
CA PRO A 42 5.39 9.17 7.69
C PRO A 42 5.88 9.05 9.15
N LYS A 43 6.66 10.02 9.64
CA LYS A 43 7.17 10.03 11.02
C LYS A 43 6.20 10.59 12.06
N LYS A 44 5.14 11.28 11.63
CA LYS A 44 4.19 11.96 12.51
C LYS A 44 2.78 11.43 12.35
N ASP A 45 2.44 11.06 11.13
CA ASP A 45 1.12 10.60 10.76
C ASP A 45 0.96 9.09 10.95
N VAL A 46 -0.27 8.63 10.97
CA VAL A 46 -0.59 7.22 11.21
C VAL A 46 -1.50 6.68 10.11
N ILE A 47 -1.45 5.38 9.92
CA ILE A 47 -2.29 4.66 8.98
C ILE A 47 -3.71 4.55 9.57
N LEU A 48 -4.72 4.90 8.76
CA LEU A 48 -6.14 4.79 9.09
C LEU A 48 -6.78 3.56 8.44
N SER A 49 -6.43 3.29 7.18
CA SER A 49 -6.89 2.10 6.48
C SER A 49 -5.89 1.62 5.44
N LEU A 50 -5.98 0.34 5.11
CA LEU A 50 -5.17 -0.34 4.10
C LEU A 50 -6.10 -1.06 3.15
N GLY A 51 -5.94 -0.82 1.85
CA GLY A 51 -6.64 -1.52 0.78
C GLY A 51 -5.66 -2.13 -0.20
N SER A 52 -5.85 -3.39 -0.56
CA SER A 52 -4.97 -4.08 -1.52
C SER A 52 -5.74 -5.12 -2.33
N ILE A 53 -5.33 -5.31 -3.57
CA ILE A 53 -5.93 -6.29 -4.47
C ILE A 53 -4.86 -6.99 -5.31
N GLY A 54 -5.00 -8.30 -5.46
CA GLY A 54 -4.10 -9.14 -6.24
C GLY A 54 -4.28 -8.97 -7.74
N ILE A 55 -3.16 -9.01 -8.48
CA ILE A 55 -3.11 -9.01 -9.94
C ILE A 55 -2.19 -10.15 -10.37
N GLU A 56 -2.72 -11.07 -11.17
CA GLU A 56 -1.95 -12.20 -11.68
C GLU A 56 -2.35 -12.50 -13.13
N ASN A 57 -1.36 -12.79 -13.98
CA ASN A 57 -1.60 -13.09 -15.42
C ASN A 57 -2.47 -12.03 -16.11
N ASP A 58 -2.22 -10.75 -15.82
CA ASP A 58 -2.96 -9.59 -16.32
C ASP A 58 -4.45 -9.56 -15.96
N ASN A 59 -4.85 -10.28 -14.91
CA ASN A 59 -6.19 -10.27 -14.36
C ASN A 59 -6.19 -9.71 -12.94
N ILE A 60 -7.19 -8.89 -12.62
CA ILE A 60 -7.45 -8.43 -11.26
C ILE A 60 -8.25 -9.53 -10.55
N LEU A 61 -7.73 -9.98 -9.40
CA LEU A 61 -8.33 -11.07 -8.64
C LEU A 61 -9.31 -10.50 -7.60
N ILE A 62 -10.59 -10.39 -7.96
CA ILE A 62 -11.65 -9.83 -7.09
C ILE A 62 -11.78 -10.58 -5.75
N SER A 63 -11.41 -11.86 -5.70
CA SER A 63 -11.42 -12.67 -4.48
C SER A 63 -10.12 -12.57 -3.67
N ASP A 64 -9.07 -11.95 -4.20
CA ASP A 64 -7.77 -11.78 -3.55
C ASP A 64 -7.62 -10.33 -3.09
N VAL A 65 -8.38 -9.97 -2.07
CA VAL A 65 -8.51 -8.61 -1.53
C VAL A 65 -8.13 -8.61 -0.06
N PHE A 66 -7.42 -7.58 0.34
CA PHE A 66 -7.15 -7.25 1.74
C PHE A 66 -7.65 -5.84 2.02
N GLU A 67 -8.52 -5.71 2.98
CA GLU A 67 -9.04 -4.43 3.45
C GLU A 67 -9.16 -4.42 4.96
N VAL A 68 -8.68 -3.35 5.58
CA VAL A 68 -8.73 -3.20 7.03
C VAL A 68 -8.73 -1.73 7.45
N THR A 69 -9.51 -1.40 8.47
CA THR A 69 -9.48 -0.11 9.15
C THR A 69 -8.73 -0.24 10.47
N ILE A 70 -7.85 0.73 10.76
CA ILE A 70 -7.05 0.81 11.98
C ILE A 70 -7.59 1.96 12.83
N PRO A 71 -8.36 1.69 13.92
CA PRO A 71 -8.91 2.72 14.78
C PRO A 71 -7.79 3.47 15.51
N GLN A 72 -7.66 4.76 15.23
CA GLN A 72 -6.64 5.63 15.84
C GLN A 72 -7.26 6.55 16.89
N TYR A 73 -7.70 5.98 18.01
CA TYR A 73 -8.44 6.69 19.05
C TYR A 73 -7.76 7.95 19.59
N LYS A 74 -6.42 8.00 19.59
CA LYS A 74 -5.66 9.18 20.05
C LYS A 74 -5.73 10.36 19.08
N PHE A 75 -5.88 10.10 17.79
CA PHE A 75 -5.83 11.11 16.73
C PHE A 75 -7.20 11.64 16.32
N LEU A 76 -8.28 10.96 16.74
CA LEU A 76 -9.65 11.38 16.44
C LEU A 76 -9.99 12.76 17.04
N HIS A 77 -9.45 13.07 18.21
CA HIS A 77 -9.72 14.33 18.90
C HIS A 77 -8.85 15.49 18.39
N ASP A 78 -7.65 15.21 17.90
CA ASP A 78 -6.68 16.24 17.54
C ASP A 78 -6.83 16.73 16.07
N ASN A 79 -7.38 15.92 15.16
CA ASN A 79 -7.43 16.19 13.72
C ASN A 79 -8.82 16.46 13.15
N GLY A 80 -9.85 16.60 14.00
CA GLY A 80 -11.24 16.86 13.54
C GLY A 80 -11.87 15.71 12.76
N LEU A 81 -11.26 14.52 12.75
CA LEU A 81 -11.86 13.31 12.23
C LEU A 81 -13.06 12.96 13.10
N SER A 82 -14.25 12.98 12.52
CA SER A 82 -15.48 12.69 13.25
C SER A 82 -15.51 11.22 13.69
N ASN A 83 -16.19 10.94 14.80
CA ASN A 83 -16.48 9.56 15.19
C ASN A 83 -17.24 8.80 14.08
N ASP A 84 -17.85 9.49 13.14
CA ASP A 84 -18.60 8.94 12.03
C ASP A 84 -17.70 8.09 11.12
N PHE A 85 -16.43 8.49 10.90
CA PHE A 85 -15.45 7.68 10.17
C PHE A 85 -15.24 6.29 10.79
N LEU A 86 -15.31 6.17 12.13
CA LEU A 86 -15.19 4.87 12.82
C LEU A 86 -16.49 4.07 12.84
N LEU A 87 -17.63 4.74 12.72
CA LEU A 87 -18.95 4.11 12.81
C LEU A 87 -19.46 3.68 11.43
N GLU A 88 -19.11 4.40 10.38
CA GLU A 88 -19.59 4.15 9.02
C GLU A 88 -18.87 3.00 8.31
N TYR A 89 -17.65 2.62 8.76
CA TYR A 89 -16.92 1.52 8.14
C TYR A 89 -17.31 0.17 8.76
N GLU A 90 -18.05 -0.65 8.01
CA GLU A 90 -18.34 -2.06 8.33
C GLU A 90 -17.11 -2.98 8.20
N GLN A 91 -15.96 -2.44 7.78
CA GLN A 91 -14.74 -3.19 7.55
C GLN A 91 -14.13 -3.75 8.84
N PRO A 92 -13.38 -4.87 8.77
CA PRO A 92 -12.68 -5.42 9.93
C PRO A 92 -11.77 -4.38 10.58
N LYS A 93 -11.98 -4.16 11.88
CA LYS A 93 -11.16 -3.24 12.69
C LYS A 93 -10.07 -4.04 13.38
N LEU A 94 -8.81 -3.72 13.08
CA LEU A 94 -7.64 -4.36 13.67
C LEU A 94 -6.74 -3.33 14.36
N SER A 95 -5.96 -3.77 15.34
CA SER A 95 -4.85 -2.94 15.83
C SER A 95 -3.81 -2.74 14.72
N GLU A 96 -3.00 -1.68 14.82
CA GLU A 96 -1.93 -1.41 13.83
C GLU A 96 -1.01 -2.63 13.66
N VAL A 97 -0.63 -3.28 14.77
CA VAL A 97 0.20 -4.49 14.75
C VAL A 97 -0.45 -5.60 13.93
N GLN A 98 -1.70 -5.95 14.24
CA GLN A 98 -2.43 -7.03 13.55
C GLN A 98 -2.66 -6.70 12.06
N ALA A 99 -2.95 -5.44 11.74
CA ALA A 99 -3.14 -4.99 10.38
C ALA A 99 -1.85 -5.12 9.55
N ILE A 100 -0.72 -4.69 10.11
CA ILE A 100 0.59 -4.80 9.46
C ILE A 100 1.00 -6.27 9.30
N GLU A 101 0.88 -7.11 10.32
CA GLU A 101 1.19 -8.54 10.21
C GLU A 101 0.41 -9.21 9.08
N LYS A 102 -0.90 -8.97 9.01
CA LYS A 102 -1.76 -9.53 7.96
C LYS A 102 -1.44 -8.97 6.59
N LEU A 103 -1.16 -7.66 6.48
CA LEU A 103 -0.73 -7.06 5.23
C LEU A 103 0.57 -7.72 4.72
N ILE A 104 1.57 -7.89 5.59
CA ILE A 104 2.86 -8.50 5.25
C ILE A 104 2.69 -9.96 4.78
N ASP A 105 1.79 -10.72 5.40
CA ASP A 105 1.50 -12.08 4.93
C ASP A 105 0.77 -12.06 3.57
N PHE A 106 -0.15 -11.12 3.36
CA PHE A 106 -0.90 -10.95 2.11
C PHE A 106 -0.01 -10.53 0.94
N ILE A 107 0.81 -9.49 1.10
CA ILE A 107 1.67 -9.00 0.01
C ILE A 107 2.80 -9.99 -0.32
N GLY A 108 3.32 -10.72 0.66
CA GLY A 108 4.43 -11.66 0.47
C GLY A 108 5.61 -11.01 -0.27
N ASN A 109 6.12 -11.67 -1.32
CA ASN A 109 7.18 -11.15 -2.19
C ASN A 109 6.65 -10.51 -3.49
N ALA A 110 5.36 -10.18 -3.57
CA ALA A 110 4.78 -9.57 -4.77
C ALA A 110 5.45 -8.24 -5.12
N THR A 111 5.40 -7.83 -6.38
CA THR A 111 5.70 -6.46 -6.78
C THR A 111 4.50 -5.57 -6.41
N LEU A 112 4.74 -4.52 -5.64
CA LEU A 112 3.71 -3.57 -5.24
C LEU A 112 3.44 -2.55 -6.35
N VAL A 113 2.20 -2.15 -6.52
CA VAL A 113 1.78 -1.12 -7.47
C VAL A 113 0.94 -0.09 -6.75
N GLY A 114 1.23 1.18 -6.91
CA GLY A 114 0.46 2.24 -6.26
C GLY A 114 0.54 3.57 -6.99
N HIS A 115 -0.21 4.54 -6.51
CA HIS A 115 -0.11 5.93 -6.92
C HIS A 115 0.70 6.69 -5.88
N ARG A 116 1.89 7.17 -6.24
CA ARG A 116 2.90 7.70 -5.30
C ARG A 116 3.29 6.68 -4.24
N ILE A 117 3.45 5.47 -4.66
CA ILE A 117 3.66 4.27 -3.83
C ILE A 117 4.79 4.41 -2.80
N ASN A 118 5.79 5.25 -3.07
CA ASN A 118 6.89 5.48 -2.15
C ASN A 118 6.41 6.02 -0.79
N PHE A 119 5.34 6.83 -0.78
CA PHE A 119 4.76 7.32 0.46
C PHE A 119 4.09 6.18 1.24
N ASP A 120 3.30 5.35 0.58
CA ASP A 120 2.63 4.20 1.20
C ASP A 120 3.65 3.20 1.77
N VAL A 121 4.72 2.92 1.01
CA VAL A 121 5.82 2.07 1.46
C VAL A 121 6.51 2.66 2.69
N GLU A 122 6.76 3.98 2.74
CA GLU A 122 7.35 4.62 3.91
C GLU A 122 6.43 4.55 5.13
N MET A 123 5.14 4.76 4.99
CA MET A 123 4.17 4.61 6.09
C MET A 123 4.20 3.21 6.68
N ILE A 124 4.24 2.18 5.82
CA ILE A 124 4.34 0.77 6.26
C ILE A 124 5.70 0.51 6.92
N ASN A 125 6.80 1.07 6.39
CA ASN A 125 8.13 0.92 6.97
C ASN A 125 8.23 1.53 8.38
N GLU A 126 7.62 2.71 8.60
CA GLU A 126 7.56 3.32 9.93
C GLU A 126 6.77 2.44 10.93
N ALA A 127 5.68 1.81 10.47
CA ALA A 127 4.94 0.86 11.29
C ALA A 127 5.75 -0.41 11.59
N LEU A 128 6.48 -0.94 10.61
CA LEU A 128 7.38 -2.10 10.76
C LEU A 128 8.55 -1.81 11.72
N GLU A 129 9.10 -0.60 11.70
CA GLU A 129 10.18 -0.20 12.60
C GLU A 129 9.72 -0.25 14.07
N LYS A 130 8.49 0.19 14.38
CA LYS A 130 7.88 0.06 15.71
C LYS A 130 7.78 -1.39 16.17
N LEU A 131 7.64 -2.34 15.23
CA LEU A 131 7.58 -3.79 15.49
C LEU A 131 8.96 -4.46 15.52
N SER A 132 10.04 -3.69 15.52
CA SER A 132 11.43 -4.21 15.44
C SER A 132 11.71 -5.03 14.19
N CYS A 133 10.96 -4.79 13.11
CA CYS A 133 11.19 -5.35 11.79
C CYS A 133 12.17 -4.48 10.97
N GLY A 134 12.58 -4.99 9.82
CA GLY A 134 13.29 -4.21 8.80
C GLY A 134 12.31 -3.50 7.87
N ARG A 135 12.85 -2.93 6.79
CA ARG A 135 12.08 -2.28 5.73
C ARG A 135 11.57 -3.32 4.72
N LEU A 136 10.46 -3.01 4.06
CA LEU A 136 9.94 -3.82 2.96
C LEU A 136 11.01 -4.08 1.90
N LYS A 137 11.02 -5.31 1.38
CA LYS A 137 11.92 -5.74 0.29
C LYS A 137 11.22 -5.83 -1.07
N ASN A 138 9.92 -5.59 -1.10
CA ASN A 138 9.14 -5.63 -2.33
C ASN A 138 9.62 -4.57 -3.31
N GLU A 139 9.71 -4.94 -4.58
CA GLU A 139 9.77 -3.97 -5.66
C GLU A 139 8.47 -3.16 -5.70
N ALA A 140 8.55 -1.89 -6.08
CA ALA A 140 7.41 -1.00 -6.15
C ALA A 140 7.36 -0.28 -7.50
N LEU A 141 6.18 -0.25 -8.11
CA LEU A 141 5.90 0.43 -9.37
C LEU A 141 4.87 1.54 -9.12
N ASP A 142 5.21 2.75 -9.55
CA ASP A 142 4.34 3.92 -9.44
C ASP A 142 3.60 4.18 -10.75
N ILE A 143 2.26 4.15 -10.73
CA ILE A 143 1.45 4.37 -11.93
C ILE A 143 1.56 5.81 -12.46
N GLU A 144 1.84 6.81 -11.61
CA GLU A 144 2.10 8.18 -12.08
C GLU A 144 3.42 8.25 -12.85
N VAL A 145 4.46 7.56 -12.36
CA VAL A 145 5.76 7.48 -13.05
C VAL A 145 5.62 6.71 -14.37
N MET A 146 4.87 5.62 -14.40
CA MET A 146 4.58 4.87 -15.62
C MET A 146 3.84 5.73 -16.66
N TYR A 147 2.85 6.51 -16.22
CA TYR A 147 2.11 7.44 -17.07
C TYR A 147 3.03 8.54 -17.64
N LYS A 148 3.85 9.15 -16.81
CA LYS A 148 4.83 10.17 -17.23
C LYS A 148 5.79 9.61 -18.27
N LYS A 149 6.31 8.40 -18.06
CA LYS A 149 7.20 7.71 -19.01
C LYS A 149 6.51 7.45 -20.36
N LEU A 150 5.24 7.02 -20.32
CA LEU A 150 4.47 6.74 -21.54
C LEU A 150 4.25 7.99 -22.40
N HIS A 151 4.15 9.17 -21.79
CA HIS A 151 3.82 10.43 -22.47
C HIS A 151 4.98 11.43 -22.54
N ASP A 152 6.19 11.02 -22.11
CA ASP A 152 7.38 11.89 -22.03
C ASP A 152 7.14 13.21 -21.27
N ILE A 153 6.47 13.10 -20.11
CA ILE A 153 6.10 14.25 -19.25
C ILE A 153 6.95 14.20 -17.98
N ASN A 154 7.73 15.25 -17.68
CA ASN A 154 8.59 15.29 -16.50
C ASN A 154 8.12 16.27 -15.42
N ASP A 155 7.53 17.40 -15.77
CA ASP A 155 7.36 18.55 -14.88
C ASP A 155 5.94 18.69 -14.28
N LYS A 156 5.08 17.69 -14.44
CA LYS A 156 3.69 17.74 -13.96
C LYS A 156 3.34 16.54 -13.11
N ASN A 157 2.61 16.80 -12.02
CA ASN A 157 2.05 15.74 -11.19
C ASN A 157 0.58 15.50 -11.54
N PHE A 158 0.15 14.25 -11.44
CA PHE A 158 -1.20 13.80 -11.76
C PHE A 158 -1.82 13.10 -10.54
N SER A 159 -3.02 13.51 -10.18
CA SER A 159 -3.81 12.78 -9.18
C SER A 159 -4.35 11.48 -9.76
N LEU A 160 -4.74 10.55 -8.88
CA LEU A 160 -5.39 9.30 -9.27
C LEU A 160 -6.65 9.58 -10.12
N ASP A 161 -7.41 10.65 -9.78
CA ASP A 161 -8.60 11.08 -10.51
C ASP A 161 -8.29 11.54 -11.92
N GLN A 162 -7.23 12.34 -12.10
CA GLN A 162 -6.80 12.79 -13.42
C GLN A 162 -6.38 11.63 -14.31
N LEU A 163 -5.64 10.65 -13.74
CA LEU A 163 -5.26 9.44 -14.47
C LEU A 163 -6.48 8.61 -14.84
N SER A 164 -7.42 8.41 -13.91
CA SER A 164 -8.67 7.68 -14.16
C SER A 164 -9.49 8.33 -15.27
N HIS A 165 -9.62 9.65 -15.24
CA HIS A 165 -10.32 10.43 -16.29
C HIS A 165 -9.64 10.25 -17.65
N PHE A 166 -8.32 10.36 -17.71
CA PHE A 166 -7.54 10.19 -18.96
C PHE A 166 -7.76 8.81 -19.59
N PHE A 167 -7.75 7.77 -18.77
CA PHE A 167 -7.97 6.39 -19.23
C PHE A 167 -9.44 5.99 -19.33
N LYS A 168 -10.38 6.91 -19.12
CA LYS A 168 -11.83 6.67 -19.14
C LYS A 168 -12.25 5.52 -18.21
N ILE A 169 -11.65 5.47 -17.04
CA ILE A 169 -12.06 4.57 -15.97
C ILE A 169 -13.18 5.27 -15.21
N SER A 170 -14.38 4.68 -15.28
CA SER A 170 -15.51 5.18 -14.49
C SER A 170 -15.19 4.96 -13.01
N LYS A 171 -15.22 6.03 -12.23
CA LYS A 171 -15.20 5.90 -10.78
C LYS A 171 -16.58 5.51 -10.29
N THR A 172 -16.64 4.44 -9.53
CA THR A 172 -17.69 4.26 -8.52
C THR A 172 -17.48 5.32 -7.42
N GLU A 173 -18.49 5.65 -6.66
CA GLU A 173 -18.31 6.46 -5.45
C GLU A 173 -17.21 5.81 -4.61
N ARG A 174 -16.21 6.61 -4.24
CA ARG A 174 -15.08 6.14 -3.45
C ARG A 174 -15.56 5.90 -2.03
N ILE A 175 -15.81 4.63 -1.70
CA ILE A 175 -16.35 4.22 -0.40
C ILE A 175 -15.24 3.66 0.48
N SER A 176 -14.18 3.10 -0.12
CA SER A 176 -13.12 2.42 0.63
C SER A 176 -11.73 2.58 0.02
N THR A 177 -10.70 2.23 0.81
CA THR A 177 -9.30 2.21 0.35
C THR A 177 -9.09 1.12 -0.72
N THR A 178 -9.90 0.09 -0.73
CA THR A 178 -9.87 -0.97 -1.76
C THR A 178 -10.39 -0.47 -3.11
N ASP A 179 -11.30 0.50 -3.15
CA ASP A 179 -11.75 1.12 -4.41
C ASP A 179 -10.61 1.86 -5.11
N ASP A 180 -9.75 2.53 -4.33
CA ASP A 180 -8.54 3.12 -4.87
C ASP A 180 -7.54 2.06 -5.35
N ALA A 181 -7.33 0.99 -4.58
CA ALA A 181 -6.47 -0.12 -5.00
C ALA A 181 -6.98 -0.77 -6.29
N TYR A 182 -8.29 -0.95 -6.43
CA TYR A 182 -8.91 -1.44 -7.67
C TYR A 182 -8.69 -0.49 -8.86
N THR A 183 -8.86 0.81 -8.62
CA THR A 183 -8.60 1.84 -9.64
C THR A 183 -7.13 1.84 -10.07
N ILE A 184 -6.20 1.72 -9.12
CA ILE A 184 -4.77 1.58 -9.36
C ILE A 184 -4.47 0.33 -10.19
N ALA A 185 -5.11 -0.81 -9.88
CA ALA A 185 -4.95 -2.06 -10.63
C ALA A 185 -5.40 -1.91 -12.09
N LEU A 186 -6.54 -1.29 -12.33
CA LEU A 186 -7.03 -1.00 -13.69
C LEU A 186 -6.09 -0.10 -14.48
N LEU A 187 -5.60 0.97 -13.86
CA LEU A 187 -4.64 1.90 -14.46
C LEU A 187 -3.31 1.19 -14.76
N PHE A 188 -2.84 0.39 -13.81
CA PHE A 188 -1.61 -0.39 -13.99
C PHE A 188 -1.68 -1.31 -15.21
N LEU A 189 -2.75 -2.10 -15.36
CA LEU A 189 -2.89 -3.00 -16.50
C LEU A 189 -2.93 -2.25 -17.84
N LYS A 190 -3.63 -1.10 -17.88
CA LYS A 190 -3.64 -0.25 -19.08
C LYS A 190 -2.25 0.32 -19.40
N LEU A 191 -1.52 0.79 -18.40
CA LEU A 191 -0.17 1.34 -18.55
C LEU A 191 0.83 0.25 -18.92
N LYS A 192 0.79 -0.89 -18.25
CA LYS A 192 1.62 -2.07 -18.53
C LYS A 192 1.51 -2.50 -19.99
N SER A 193 0.27 -2.68 -20.48
CA SER A 193 -0.01 -3.03 -21.86
C SER A 193 0.53 -2.00 -22.86
N ARG A 194 0.39 -0.70 -22.59
CA ARG A 194 0.87 0.37 -23.49
C ARG A 194 2.40 0.53 -23.49
N LEU A 195 3.05 0.19 -22.39
CA LEU A 195 4.51 0.22 -22.27
C LEU A 195 5.16 -1.06 -22.76
N GLY A 196 4.39 -2.10 -23.08
CA GLY A 196 4.91 -3.39 -23.55
C GLY A 196 5.65 -4.18 -22.47
N LEU A 197 5.20 -4.08 -21.21
CA LEU A 197 5.79 -4.73 -20.05
C LEU A 197 5.09 -6.05 -19.70
#